data_d5b4bb55168366b9b49f0ff6af44ebe1
#
_entry.id   d5b4bb55168366b9b49f0ff6af44ebe1
#
_cell.length_a   1.000
_cell.length_b   1.000
_cell.length_c   1.000
_cell.angle_alpha   90.00
_cell.angle_beta   90.00
_cell.angle_gamma   90.00
#
_symmetry.space_group_name_H-M   'P 1'
#
loop_
_entity.id
_entity.type
_entity.pdbx_description
1 polymer ?
#
loop_
_entity_poly.entity_id
_entity_poly.type
_entity_poly.pdbx_seq_one_letter_code
_entity_poly.pdbx_strand_id
1 'polypeptide(L)'
;ALILSVILSSCQSSSSGLDAALQSISLEDFSHNVQILSSDEFEGRAPATPGEEKTVTFLRQEFENLGLKPGNGDTFFQEVPMLKMKVDPSAKLRIFKGNSTLEFNYGDDFMAWTLRGVDKVGFTQAEMIFVGYGIIAPEYNWNDYQGLNVKDKIVVILINDPGFETKNPDLFKGKAMTYYGRWTYKFEEAARQGAAGALIIHETAPAAYPWGVVRNSWGGTNYTLETEDNNMSRCAIEGWLTLEAAQKILAAAGLDYQELKKKATKRGFKGFPLNLKASLNLKNNVSRVVSKNVVALYEGGERADEVIIFTSHWDHFGIDPTIKGDNIFNGALDNATGTAGLIELARAFTQLKPKPKRSFLFLAVTGEEQGLLGSQYYATHPVFPLEKTVAVINMDALNIWGPMKDITVIGYGLSELDKYVEEEAAKEKRQVNPDPTPERGSYFRSDHFSFAKQGVPALYLSPGVDHVVHGRKWTLAQRDKYLAENYHKPSDEFDPNWDLSGAIQDLRLIFKIAYRLSQEETFPNWNEGTEFKSLRDKMMGITK
;
A
#
# COMPACT_ATOMS: atom_id res chain seq x y z
N ALA A 1 -22.58 -52.05 9.22
CA ALA A 1 -21.13 -51.98 9.53
C ALA A 1 -20.32 -51.45 8.33
N LEU A 2 -20.77 -51.67 7.08
CA LEU A 2 -20.01 -51.24 5.88
C LEU A 2 -20.09 -49.72 5.58
N ILE A 3 -21.16 -49.05 6.02
CA ILE A 3 -21.37 -47.62 5.75
C ILE A 3 -20.53 -46.73 6.69
N LEU A 4 -20.18 -47.21 7.89
CA LEU A 4 -19.37 -46.45 8.86
C LEU A 4 -17.88 -46.37 8.48
N SER A 5 -17.36 -47.40 7.78
CA SER A 5 -15.94 -47.43 7.34
C SER A 5 -15.64 -46.48 6.17
N VAL A 6 -16.63 -46.19 5.31
CA VAL A 6 -16.43 -45.26 4.16
C VAL A 6 -16.35 -43.80 4.64
N ILE A 7 -17.14 -43.43 5.66
CA ILE A 7 -17.13 -42.05 6.21
C ILE A 7 -15.81 -41.75 6.97
N LEU A 8 -15.28 -42.73 7.71
CA LEU A 8 -13.99 -42.58 8.40
C LEU A 8 -12.81 -42.49 7.44
N SER A 9 -12.86 -43.21 6.30
CA SER A 9 -11.80 -43.17 5.27
C SER A 9 -11.74 -41.83 4.53
N SER A 10 -12.88 -41.15 4.31
CA SER A 10 -12.91 -39.84 3.67
C SER A 10 -12.41 -38.71 4.59
N CYS A 11 -12.69 -38.78 5.89
CA CYS A 11 -12.17 -37.83 6.88
C CYS A 11 -10.66 -37.99 7.11
N GLN A 12 -10.14 -39.22 7.10
CA GLN A 12 -8.70 -39.46 7.25
C GLN A 12 -7.90 -39.03 6.01
N SER A 13 -8.44 -39.15 4.80
CA SER A 13 -7.74 -38.73 3.59
C SER A 13 -7.68 -37.19 3.45
N SER A 14 -8.66 -36.46 3.95
CA SER A 14 -8.67 -34.98 3.91
C SER A 14 -7.72 -34.37 4.96
N SER A 15 -7.61 -34.95 6.16
CA SER A 15 -6.66 -34.49 7.16
C SER A 15 -5.20 -34.75 6.74
N SER A 16 -4.91 -35.89 6.11
CA SER A 16 -3.58 -36.21 5.62
C SER A 16 -3.10 -35.29 4.49
N GLY A 17 -4.01 -34.80 3.62
CA GLY A 17 -3.69 -33.88 2.55
C GLY A 17 -3.38 -32.47 3.05
N LEU A 18 -4.13 -31.98 4.04
CA LEU A 18 -3.90 -30.68 4.66
C LEU A 18 -2.58 -30.65 5.45
N ASP A 19 -2.29 -31.72 6.21
CA ASP A 19 -1.04 -31.82 6.98
C ASP A 19 0.19 -31.89 6.06
N ALA A 20 0.10 -32.61 4.94
CA ALA A 20 1.16 -32.65 3.93
C ALA A 20 1.40 -31.26 3.31
N ALA A 21 0.34 -30.53 2.98
CA ALA A 21 0.45 -29.17 2.46
C ALA A 21 1.09 -28.22 3.47
N LEU A 22 0.71 -28.27 4.74
CA LEU A 22 1.31 -27.45 5.80
C LEU A 22 2.80 -27.79 6.04
N GLN A 23 3.18 -29.07 5.91
CA GLN A 23 4.58 -29.52 6.06
C GLN A 23 5.43 -29.11 4.85
N SER A 24 4.85 -28.94 3.67
CA SER A 24 5.56 -28.48 2.48
C SER A 24 5.97 -27.01 2.52
N ILE A 25 5.43 -26.21 3.44
CA ILE A 25 5.95 -24.87 3.75
C ILE A 25 7.27 -25.07 4.52
N SER A 26 8.38 -24.93 3.80
CA SER A 26 9.72 -25.32 4.22
C SER A 26 10.55 -24.10 4.66
N LEU A 27 11.21 -24.24 5.81
CA LEU A 27 12.17 -23.22 6.27
C LEU A 27 13.38 -23.13 5.35
N GLU A 28 13.85 -24.27 4.84
CA GLU A 28 15.01 -24.34 3.97
C GLU A 28 14.75 -23.67 2.63
N ASP A 29 13.65 -24.03 1.96
CA ASP A 29 13.27 -23.46 0.66
C ASP A 29 12.94 -21.95 0.79
N PHE A 30 12.21 -21.58 1.85
CA PHE A 30 11.92 -20.16 2.13
C PHE A 30 13.20 -19.35 2.29
N SER A 31 14.13 -19.82 3.14
CA SER A 31 15.42 -19.16 3.38
C SER A 31 16.24 -19.05 2.09
N HIS A 32 16.26 -20.12 1.28
CA HIS A 32 16.96 -20.13 -0.01
C HIS A 32 16.40 -19.09 -0.98
N ASN A 33 15.06 -19.02 -1.10
CA ASN A 33 14.40 -18.06 -1.99
C ASN A 33 14.64 -16.61 -1.53
N VAL A 34 14.59 -16.32 -0.22
CA VAL A 34 14.92 -14.99 0.31
C VAL A 34 16.36 -14.62 -0.04
N GLN A 35 17.32 -15.54 0.17
CA GLN A 35 18.74 -15.31 -0.12
C GLN A 35 18.99 -15.05 -1.61
N ILE A 36 18.32 -15.78 -2.51
CA ILE A 36 18.43 -15.54 -3.96
C ILE A 36 17.88 -14.16 -4.31
N LEU A 37 16.63 -13.88 -3.93
CA LEU A 37 15.94 -12.64 -4.28
C LEU A 37 16.65 -11.40 -3.74
N SER A 38 17.33 -11.48 -2.60
CA SER A 38 18.05 -10.38 -1.97
C SER A 38 19.56 -10.38 -2.26
N SER A 39 20.02 -11.18 -3.23
CA SER A 39 21.43 -11.15 -3.62
C SER A 39 21.76 -9.98 -4.55
N ASP A 40 23.03 -9.56 -4.56
CA ASP A 40 23.54 -8.52 -5.45
C ASP A 40 23.32 -8.85 -6.94
N GLU A 41 23.20 -10.13 -7.28
CA GLU A 41 22.89 -10.56 -8.64
C GLU A 41 21.56 -9.98 -9.14
N PHE A 42 20.59 -9.78 -8.25
CA PHE A 42 19.28 -9.20 -8.57
C PHE A 42 19.26 -7.66 -8.58
N GLU A 43 20.42 -7.02 -8.36
CA GLU A 43 20.62 -5.57 -8.53
C GLU A 43 19.58 -4.71 -7.81
N GLY A 44 19.09 -5.18 -6.64
CA GLY A 44 18.08 -4.48 -5.83
C GLY A 44 16.72 -4.32 -6.52
N ARG A 45 16.42 -5.10 -7.55
CA ARG A 45 15.09 -5.35 -8.15
C ARG A 45 14.27 -4.10 -8.53
N ALA A 46 14.92 -3.01 -8.98
CA ALA A 46 14.15 -1.84 -9.37
C ALA A 46 13.32 -2.08 -10.65
N PRO A 47 12.12 -1.48 -10.77
CA PRO A 47 11.29 -1.57 -11.95
C PRO A 47 11.99 -1.06 -13.22
N ALA A 48 11.75 -1.72 -14.36
CA ALA A 48 12.32 -1.41 -15.68
C ALA A 48 13.86 -1.37 -15.69
N THR A 49 14.50 -2.31 -14.96
CA THR A 49 15.96 -2.50 -14.92
C THR A 49 16.34 -3.95 -15.22
N PRO A 50 17.63 -4.27 -15.40
CA PRO A 50 18.07 -5.67 -15.50
C PRO A 50 17.73 -6.50 -14.27
N GLY A 51 17.68 -5.90 -13.08
CA GLY A 51 17.24 -6.55 -11.84
C GLY A 51 15.79 -7.03 -11.91
N GLU A 52 14.88 -6.25 -12.52
CA GLU A 52 13.53 -6.71 -12.81
C GLU A 52 13.52 -7.98 -13.64
N GLU A 53 14.22 -7.99 -14.79
CA GLU A 53 14.18 -9.13 -15.73
C GLU A 53 14.66 -10.43 -15.07
N LYS A 54 15.66 -10.34 -14.20
CA LYS A 54 16.13 -11.48 -13.39
C LYS A 54 15.04 -11.94 -12.42
N THR A 55 14.43 -11.00 -11.71
CA THR A 55 13.41 -11.28 -10.70
C THR A 55 12.15 -11.91 -11.29
N VAL A 56 11.59 -11.30 -12.33
CA VAL A 56 10.35 -11.82 -12.93
C VAL A 56 10.58 -13.16 -13.65
N THR A 57 11.79 -13.38 -14.20
CA THR A 57 12.18 -14.66 -14.79
C THR A 57 12.29 -15.74 -13.74
N PHE A 58 12.93 -15.45 -12.60
CA PHE A 58 13.04 -16.37 -11.47
C PHE A 58 11.65 -16.74 -10.94
N LEU A 59 10.79 -15.77 -10.67
CA LEU A 59 9.43 -16.01 -10.15
C LEU A 59 8.60 -16.86 -11.12
N ARG A 60 8.62 -16.53 -12.41
CA ARG A 60 7.96 -17.34 -13.44
C ARG A 60 8.45 -18.78 -13.38
N GLN A 61 9.77 -19.00 -13.35
CA GLN A 61 10.38 -20.32 -13.31
C GLN A 61 9.95 -21.13 -12.08
N GLU A 62 9.94 -20.48 -10.89
CA GLU A 62 9.49 -21.13 -9.65
C GLU A 62 8.02 -21.55 -9.73
N PHE A 63 7.14 -20.68 -10.25
CA PHE A 63 5.73 -21.02 -10.41
C PHE A 63 5.51 -22.12 -11.47
N GLU A 64 6.25 -22.11 -12.58
CA GLU A 64 6.23 -23.18 -13.59
C GLU A 64 6.69 -24.51 -13.00
N ASN A 65 7.79 -24.53 -12.23
CA ASN A 65 8.32 -25.72 -11.56
C ASN A 65 7.31 -26.33 -10.57
N LEU A 66 6.50 -25.51 -9.93
CA LEU A 66 5.40 -25.93 -9.05
C LEU A 66 4.15 -26.39 -9.81
N GLY A 67 4.13 -26.27 -11.14
CA GLY A 67 3.00 -26.69 -11.99
C GLY A 67 1.83 -25.71 -12.00
N LEU A 68 2.04 -24.44 -11.65
CA LEU A 68 1.03 -23.40 -11.81
C LEU A 68 0.86 -23.04 -13.28
N LYS A 69 -0.32 -22.54 -13.63
CA LYS A 69 -0.64 -22.01 -14.95
C LYS A 69 -0.31 -20.52 -15.04
N PRO A 70 -0.04 -19.99 -16.25
CA PRO A 70 -0.11 -18.55 -16.49
C PRO A 70 -1.44 -17.97 -15.99
N GLY A 71 -1.39 -16.85 -15.26
CA GLY A 71 -2.58 -16.21 -14.72
C GLY A 71 -3.17 -15.15 -15.65
N ASN A 72 -2.44 -14.74 -16.69
CA ASN A 72 -2.88 -13.74 -17.66
C ASN A 72 -2.90 -14.34 -19.09
N GLY A 73 -3.97 -15.06 -19.42
CA GLY A 73 -4.07 -15.81 -20.68
C GLY A 73 -2.95 -16.85 -20.79
N ASP A 74 -2.08 -16.71 -21.80
CA ASP A 74 -0.97 -17.63 -22.06
C ASP A 74 0.37 -17.15 -21.43
N THR A 75 0.37 -16.07 -20.65
CA THR A 75 1.56 -15.47 -20.04
C THR A 75 1.45 -15.35 -18.54
N PHE A 76 2.59 -15.47 -17.84
CA PHE A 76 2.70 -15.16 -16.41
C PHE A 76 2.83 -13.65 -16.15
N PHE A 77 2.90 -12.81 -17.16
CA PHE A 77 3.17 -11.40 -17.02
C PHE A 77 1.96 -10.55 -17.35
N GLN A 78 1.73 -9.54 -16.51
CA GLN A 78 0.88 -8.41 -16.82
C GLN A 78 1.78 -7.19 -16.97
N GLU A 79 1.87 -6.64 -18.17
CA GLU A 79 2.62 -5.41 -18.42
C GLU A 79 2.00 -4.23 -17.69
N VAL A 80 2.84 -3.43 -17.03
CA VAL A 80 2.45 -2.26 -16.25
C VAL A 80 3.11 -1.03 -16.88
N PRO A 81 2.38 -0.28 -17.73
CA PRO A 81 2.92 0.93 -18.34
C PRO A 81 3.09 2.04 -17.30
N MET A 82 4.27 2.64 -17.29
CA MET A 82 4.65 3.67 -16.32
C MET A 82 5.30 4.87 -17.00
N LEU A 83 5.12 6.02 -16.39
CA LEU A 83 5.90 7.22 -16.65
C LEU A 83 7.00 7.34 -15.60
N LYS A 84 8.24 7.46 -16.06
CA LYS A 84 9.41 7.76 -15.22
C LYS A 84 9.70 9.24 -15.34
N MET A 85 9.76 9.95 -14.22
CA MET A 85 9.78 11.40 -14.19
C MET A 85 10.80 11.94 -13.21
N LYS A 86 11.40 13.10 -13.57
CA LYS A 86 12.30 13.85 -12.68
C LYS A 86 12.08 15.35 -12.86
N VAL A 87 11.70 16.03 -11.78
CA VAL A 87 11.48 17.48 -11.76
C VAL A 87 12.81 18.22 -11.63
N ASP A 88 12.96 19.34 -12.36
CA ASP A 88 14.07 20.27 -12.22
C ASP A 88 13.94 21.04 -10.89
N PRO A 89 14.92 20.91 -9.97
CA PRO A 89 14.85 21.53 -8.64
C PRO A 89 15.01 23.06 -8.64
N SER A 90 15.24 23.70 -9.79
CA SER A 90 15.37 25.16 -9.90
C SER A 90 14.04 25.92 -9.82
N ALA A 91 12.91 25.19 -9.68
CA ALA A 91 11.57 25.77 -9.60
C ALA A 91 11.43 26.72 -8.39
N LYS A 92 10.65 27.79 -8.57
CA LYS A 92 10.34 28.78 -7.52
C LYS A 92 8.84 28.95 -7.40
N LEU A 93 8.32 28.84 -6.17
CA LEU A 93 6.92 29.17 -5.87
C LEU A 93 6.85 30.66 -5.49
N ARG A 94 6.01 31.40 -6.21
CA ARG A 94 5.78 32.83 -5.95
C ARG A 94 4.34 33.04 -5.53
N ILE A 95 4.16 33.74 -4.41
CA ILE A 95 2.85 34.10 -3.86
C ILE A 95 2.70 35.62 -3.91
N PHE A 96 1.59 36.10 -4.44
CA PHE A 96 1.30 37.51 -4.67
C PHE A 96 0.14 37.99 -3.79
N LYS A 97 0.33 39.17 -3.19
CA LYS A 97 -0.70 39.93 -2.49
C LYS A 97 -0.61 41.41 -2.92
N GLY A 98 -1.51 41.86 -3.78
CA GLY A 98 -1.38 43.18 -4.40
C GLY A 98 -0.04 43.33 -5.10
N ASN A 99 0.77 44.30 -4.68
CA ASN A 99 2.10 44.55 -5.21
C ASN A 99 3.22 43.79 -4.50
N SER A 100 2.92 43.05 -3.45
CA SER A 100 3.89 42.27 -2.67
C SER A 100 4.03 40.86 -3.22
N THR A 101 5.28 40.35 -3.23
CA THR A 101 5.60 38.97 -3.67
C THR A 101 6.44 38.29 -2.61
N LEU A 102 6.05 37.06 -2.23
CA LEU A 102 6.87 36.13 -1.48
C LEU A 102 7.41 35.08 -2.45
N GLU A 103 8.67 34.72 -2.30
CA GLU A 103 9.32 33.66 -3.08
C GLU A 103 9.81 32.55 -2.16
N PHE A 104 9.61 31.29 -2.57
CA PHE A 104 9.95 30.08 -1.84
C PHE A 104 10.84 29.17 -2.70
N ASN A 105 11.77 28.47 -2.03
CA ASN A 105 12.77 27.61 -2.65
C ASN A 105 12.34 26.17 -2.66
N TYR A 106 12.55 25.50 -3.80
CA TYR A 106 12.32 24.06 -3.94
C TYR A 106 13.26 23.28 -3.01
N GLY A 107 12.73 22.25 -2.35
CA GLY A 107 13.46 21.40 -1.38
C GLY A 107 13.43 21.96 0.05
N ASP A 108 13.68 23.25 0.23
CA ASP A 108 13.77 23.87 1.55
C ASP A 108 12.41 24.35 2.08
N ASP A 109 11.64 25.04 1.23
CA ASP A 109 10.34 25.63 1.62
C ASP A 109 9.15 24.81 1.11
N PHE A 110 9.30 24.18 -0.06
CA PHE A 110 8.26 23.35 -0.67
C PHE A 110 8.85 22.23 -1.51
N MET A 111 8.07 21.17 -1.69
CA MET A 111 8.26 20.17 -2.74
C MET A 111 7.06 20.20 -3.67
N ALA A 112 7.29 20.06 -4.97
CA ALA A 112 6.22 19.99 -5.95
C ALA A 112 6.62 19.11 -7.13
N TRP A 113 5.65 18.45 -7.71
CA TRP A 113 5.81 17.58 -8.87
C TRP A 113 4.56 17.63 -9.75
N THR A 114 4.66 17.02 -10.91
CA THR A 114 3.50 16.67 -11.72
C THR A 114 3.53 15.18 -12.00
N LEU A 115 2.37 14.55 -11.99
CA LEU A 115 2.20 13.18 -12.47
C LEU A 115 1.64 13.14 -13.91
N ARG A 116 1.42 14.31 -14.53
CA ARG A 116 1.06 14.41 -15.94
C ARG A 116 2.25 14.09 -16.82
N GLY A 117 2.05 13.32 -17.88
CA GLY A 117 3.10 12.91 -18.82
C GLY A 117 3.57 14.06 -19.74
N VAL A 118 4.00 15.19 -19.16
CA VAL A 118 4.40 16.40 -19.88
C VAL A 118 5.73 16.96 -19.37
N ASP A 119 6.53 17.54 -20.28
CA ASP A 119 7.83 18.11 -19.95
C ASP A 119 7.73 19.46 -19.22
N LYS A 120 6.64 20.16 -19.37
CA LYS A 120 6.41 21.45 -18.72
C LYS A 120 4.97 21.57 -18.26
N VAL A 121 4.81 22.07 -17.04
CA VAL A 121 3.50 22.31 -16.45
C VAL A 121 3.59 23.46 -15.46
N GLY A 122 2.51 24.19 -15.28
CA GLY A 122 2.50 25.29 -14.32
C GLY A 122 1.19 26.02 -14.25
N PHE A 123 1.16 27.01 -13.39
CA PHE A 123 0.10 27.99 -13.26
C PHE A 123 0.68 29.38 -13.03
N THR A 124 -0.02 30.37 -13.52
CA THR A 124 0.40 31.77 -13.40
C THR A 124 -0.72 32.59 -12.79
N GLN A 125 -0.45 33.28 -11.67
CA GLN A 125 -1.41 34.12 -10.96
C GLN A 125 -2.74 33.39 -10.62
N ALA A 126 -2.67 32.09 -10.35
CA ALA A 126 -3.84 31.30 -9.97
C ALA A 126 -4.29 31.64 -8.54
N GLU A 127 -5.60 31.76 -8.34
CA GLU A 127 -6.18 32.04 -7.02
C GLU A 127 -5.92 30.88 -6.04
N MET A 128 -5.69 31.24 -4.79
CA MET A 128 -5.47 30.27 -3.72
C MET A 128 -6.68 30.16 -2.80
N ILE A 129 -7.09 28.92 -2.51
CA ILE A 129 -8.22 28.61 -1.63
C ILE A 129 -7.75 27.67 -0.51
N PHE A 130 -8.07 28.01 0.72
CA PHE A 130 -7.89 27.09 1.86
C PHE A 130 -9.15 26.22 1.98
N VAL A 131 -8.95 24.91 1.94
CA VAL A 131 -10.04 23.91 1.96
C VAL A 131 -10.02 23.01 3.21
N GLY A 132 -9.46 23.52 4.33
CA GLY A 132 -9.38 22.72 5.55
C GLY A 132 -8.57 21.45 5.34
N TYR A 133 -9.16 20.29 5.65
CA TYR A 133 -8.55 18.99 5.40
C TYR A 133 -8.79 18.46 3.98
N GLY A 134 -9.56 19.17 3.15
CA GLY A 134 -9.84 18.76 1.78
C GLY A 134 -10.60 17.44 1.66
N ILE A 135 -11.56 17.20 2.53
CA ILE A 135 -12.27 15.93 2.67
C ILE A 135 -13.72 16.05 2.19
N ILE A 136 -14.17 15.05 1.42
CA ILE A 136 -15.58 14.74 1.18
C ILE A 136 -15.84 13.32 1.68
N ALA A 137 -16.54 13.19 2.79
CA ALA A 137 -16.85 11.93 3.47
C ALA A 137 -18.33 11.92 3.89
N PRO A 138 -19.23 11.42 3.02
CA PRO A 138 -20.68 11.44 3.29
C PRO A 138 -21.07 10.70 4.57
N GLU A 139 -20.42 9.57 4.87
CA GLU A 139 -20.66 8.76 6.07
C GLU A 139 -20.32 9.49 7.37
N TYR A 140 -19.42 10.48 7.32
CA TYR A 140 -19.12 11.39 8.43
C TYR A 140 -19.92 12.69 8.36
N ASN A 141 -20.79 12.87 7.36
CA ASN A 141 -21.46 14.14 7.06
C ASN A 141 -20.46 15.30 6.99
N TRP A 142 -19.38 15.10 6.20
CA TRP A 142 -18.26 16.02 6.06
C TRP A 142 -18.02 16.40 4.60
N ASN A 143 -17.91 17.72 4.32
CA ASN A 143 -17.59 18.21 2.98
C ASN A 143 -16.90 19.58 3.07
N ASP A 144 -15.56 19.57 2.97
CA ASP A 144 -14.72 20.77 3.00
C ASP A 144 -14.82 21.62 1.74
N TYR A 145 -15.32 21.04 0.64
CA TYR A 145 -15.49 21.73 -0.64
C TYR A 145 -16.90 22.33 -0.83
N GLN A 146 -17.79 22.18 0.14
CA GLN A 146 -19.18 22.59 0.02
C GLN A 146 -19.33 24.08 -0.33
N GLY A 147 -19.89 24.35 -1.51
CA GLY A 147 -20.14 25.72 -1.98
C GLY A 147 -18.92 26.43 -2.56
N LEU A 148 -17.77 25.74 -2.70
CA LEU A 148 -16.56 26.28 -3.30
C LEU A 148 -16.50 25.96 -4.80
N ASN A 149 -15.99 26.90 -5.58
CA ASN A 149 -15.49 26.65 -6.92
C ASN A 149 -13.96 26.68 -6.89
N VAL A 150 -13.34 25.52 -6.93
CA VAL A 150 -11.87 25.36 -6.93
C VAL A 150 -11.29 25.04 -8.31
N LYS A 151 -12.15 25.00 -9.34
CA LYS A 151 -11.72 24.72 -10.70
C LYS A 151 -10.65 25.74 -11.14
N ASP A 152 -9.55 25.21 -11.69
CA ASP A 152 -8.40 25.97 -12.18
C ASP A 152 -7.68 26.81 -11.09
N LYS A 153 -7.92 26.52 -9.80
CA LYS A 153 -7.31 27.21 -8.65
C LYS A 153 -6.34 26.30 -7.90
N ILE A 154 -5.62 26.92 -6.94
CA ILE A 154 -4.70 26.21 -6.09
C ILE A 154 -5.35 25.99 -4.72
N VAL A 155 -5.50 24.74 -4.32
CA VAL A 155 -6.01 24.41 -2.99
C VAL A 155 -4.86 24.22 -2.00
N VAL A 156 -5.01 24.79 -0.80
CA VAL A 156 -4.12 24.64 0.34
C VAL A 156 -4.81 23.77 1.38
N ILE A 157 -4.17 22.67 1.78
CA ILE A 157 -4.81 21.56 2.47
C ILE A 157 -4.02 21.20 3.74
N LEU A 158 -4.70 20.91 4.84
CA LEU A 158 -4.10 20.33 6.04
C LEU A 158 -3.87 18.83 5.86
N ILE A 159 -2.73 18.32 6.30
CA ILE A 159 -2.46 16.87 6.33
C ILE A 159 -3.28 16.17 7.42
N ASN A 160 -3.53 14.87 7.26
CA ASN A 160 -4.33 14.01 8.11
C ASN A 160 -5.83 14.37 8.05
N ASP A 161 -6.60 14.03 9.07
CA ASP A 161 -8.02 14.30 9.18
C ASP A 161 -8.37 14.94 10.55
N PRO A 162 -9.58 15.46 10.72
CA PRO A 162 -9.98 16.14 11.97
C PRO A 162 -9.92 15.25 13.22
N GLY A 163 -10.01 13.95 13.05
CA GLY A 163 -9.94 12.98 14.17
C GLY A 163 -8.59 13.00 14.86
N PHE A 164 -7.51 13.09 14.10
CA PHE A 164 -6.14 13.14 14.63
C PHE A 164 -5.95 14.29 15.65
N GLU A 165 -6.43 15.48 15.33
CA GLU A 165 -6.31 16.66 16.20
C GLU A 165 -7.25 16.60 17.40
N THR A 166 -8.49 16.16 17.18
CA THR A 166 -9.53 16.14 18.23
C THR A 166 -9.40 14.93 19.15
N LYS A 167 -8.77 13.85 18.70
CA LYS A 167 -8.70 12.53 19.36
C LYS A 167 -10.09 11.96 19.69
N ASN A 168 -11.13 12.48 19.06
CA ASN A 168 -12.49 12.00 19.27
C ASN A 168 -12.73 10.75 18.42
N PRO A 169 -12.98 9.57 19.02
CA PRO A 169 -13.16 8.31 18.27
C PRO A 169 -14.38 8.34 17.34
N ASP A 170 -15.37 9.20 17.62
CA ASP A 170 -16.57 9.35 16.79
C ASP A 170 -16.36 10.27 15.59
N LEU A 171 -15.16 10.84 15.44
CA LEU A 171 -14.77 11.69 14.34
C LEU A 171 -13.55 11.11 13.64
N PHE A 172 -13.72 10.58 12.43
CA PHE A 172 -12.66 9.95 11.62
C PHE A 172 -11.81 8.94 12.43
N LYS A 173 -12.45 8.12 13.29
CA LYS A 173 -11.79 7.10 14.14
C LYS A 173 -10.72 7.66 15.11
N GLY A 174 -10.81 8.94 15.46
CA GLY A 174 -9.90 9.59 16.41
C GLY A 174 -8.46 9.62 15.91
N LYS A 175 -7.52 9.04 16.67
CA LYS A 175 -6.11 9.02 16.29
C LYS A 175 -5.79 8.15 15.08
N ALA A 176 -6.58 7.09 14.82
CA ALA A 176 -6.32 6.20 13.71
C ALA A 176 -6.51 6.95 12.40
N MET A 177 -5.50 6.93 11.54
CA MET A 177 -5.60 7.56 10.23
C MET A 177 -6.67 6.83 9.40
N THR A 178 -7.60 7.61 8.83
CA THR A 178 -8.50 7.11 7.79
C THR A 178 -7.89 7.33 6.41
N TYR A 179 -8.50 6.77 5.34
CA TYR A 179 -8.06 7.09 3.98
C TYR A 179 -8.12 8.60 3.71
N TYR A 180 -9.11 9.28 4.25
CA TYR A 180 -9.24 10.74 4.14
C TYR A 180 -8.05 11.51 4.71
N GLY A 181 -7.34 10.93 5.68
CA GLY A 181 -6.13 11.50 6.26
C GLY A 181 -4.86 11.35 5.41
N ARG A 182 -4.86 10.41 4.44
CA ARG A 182 -3.71 10.18 3.57
C ARG A 182 -3.47 11.34 2.60
N TRP A 183 -2.21 11.64 2.36
CA TRP A 183 -1.81 12.68 1.40
C TRP A 183 -2.26 12.35 -0.04
N THR A 184 -2.27 11.06 -0.42
CA THR A 184 -2.76 10.60 -1.73
C THR A 184 -4.21 10.99 -1.95
N TYR A 185 -5.08 10.79 -0.93
CA TYR A 185 -6.47 11.22 -1.00
C TYR A 185 -6.62 12.72 -1.26
N LYS A 186 -5.77 13.56 -0.61
CA LYS A 186 -5.85 15.02 -0.77
C LYS A 186 -5.66 15.44 -2.23
N PHE A 187 -4.69 14.85 -2.90
CA PHE A 187 -4.44 15.13 -4.32
C PHE A 187 -5.51 14.55 -5.22
N GLU A 188 -5.97 13.34 -4.94
CA GLU A 188 -7.06 12.71 -5.68
C GLU A 188 -8.36 13.53 -5.57
N GLU A 189 -8.72 13.99 -4.37
CA GLU A 189 -9.93 14.78 -4.18
C GLU A 189 -9.81 16.17 -4.82
N ALA A 190 -8.67 16.84 -4.66
CA ALA A 190 -8.42 18.11 -5.33
C ALA A 190 -8.57 17.99 -6.86
N ALA A 191 -8.06 16.91 -7.46
CA ALA A 191 -8.22 16.63 -8.87
C ALA A 191 -9.69 16.38 -9.25
N ARG A 192 -10.44 15.59 -8.46
CA ARG A 192 -11.89 15.36 -8.67
C ARG A 192 -12.69 16.68 -8.64
N GLN A 193 -12.25 17.63 -7.81
CA GLN A 193 -12.87 18.96 -7.72
C GLN A 193 -12.38 19.93 -8.82
N GLY A 194 -11.45 19.50 -9.68
CA GLY A 194 -10.94 20.28 -10.81
C GLY A 194 -9.88 21.33 -10.45
N ALA A 195 -9.22 21.20 -9.29
CA ALA A 195 -8.14 22.10 -8.90
C ALA A 195 -6.95 21.98 -9.87
N ALA A 196 -6.35 23.13 -10.23
CA ALA A 196 -5.13 23.16 -11.04
C ALA A 196 -3.91 22.66 -10.24
N GLY A 197 -3.88 22.95 -8.95
CA GLY A 197 -2.82 22.46 -8.07
C GLY A 197 -3.30 22.27 -6.64
N ALA A 198 -2.60 21.39 -5.91
CA ALA A 198 -2.87 21.11 -4.52
C ALA A 198 -1.56 21.16 -3.71
N LEU A 199 -1.55 21.94 -2.64
CA LEU A 199 -0.41 22.12 -1.75
C LEU A 199 -0.80 21.72 -0.33
N ILE A 200 -0.21 20.62 0.17
CA ILE A 200 -0.46 20.12 1.51
C ILE A 200 0.50 20.78 2.49
N ILE A 201 -0.01 21.26 3.62
CA ILE A 201 0.82 21.78 4.72
C ILE A 201 1.39 20.60 5.50
N HIS A 202 2.72 20.50 5.55
CA HIS A 202 3.43 19.45 6.27
C HIS A 202 3.56 19.80 7.76
N GLU A 203 3.13 18.85 8.60
CA GLU A 203 3.49 18.78 10.02
C GLU A 203 3.96 17.35 10.33
N THR A 204 5.08 17.21 11.04
CA THR A 204 5.72 15.90 11.30
C THR A 204 4.80 14.90 11.99
N ALA A 205 4.09 15.32 13.04
CA ALA A 205 3.24 14.41 13.81
C ALA A 205 2.02 13.91 13.00
N PRO A 206 1.18 14.79 12.39
CA PRO A 206 0.05 14.31 11.60
C PRO A 206 0.45 13.65 10.26
N ALA A 207 1.60 14.00 9.67
CA ALA A 207 2.13 13.29 8.50
C ALA A 207 2.71 11.91 8.84
N ALA A 208 3.10 11.70 10.09
CA ALA A 208 3.81 10.53 10.63
C ALA A 208 5.27 10.36 10.12
N TYR A 209 5.85 11.40 9.53
CA TYR A 209 7.26 11.44 9.10
C TYR A 209 7.78 12.89 9.02
N PRO A 210 9.11 13.11 9.16
CA PRO A 210 9.70 14.43 9.06
C PRO A 210 9.78 14.93 7.60
N TRP A 211 9.98 16.25 7.42
CA TRP A 211 10.13 16.89 6.10
C TRP A 211 11.18 16.24 5.19
N GLY A 212 12.27 15.74 5.78
CA GLY A 212 13.31 15.06 5.03
C GLY A 212 12.80 13.87 4.19
N VAL A 213 11.78 13.16 4.67
CA VAL A 213 11.15 12.06 3.90
C VAL A 213 10.47 12.61 2.65
N VAL A 214 9.69 13.69 2.77
CA VAL A 214 9.04 14.33 1.60
C VAL A 214 10.09 14.77 0.58
N ARG A 215 11.14 15.45 1.06
CA ARG A 215 12.21 15.95 0.19
C ARG A 215 12.95 14.83 -0.55
N ASN A 216 13.29 13.75 0.15
CA ASN A 216 14.05 12.65 -0.43
C ASN A 216 13.19 11.82 -1.40
N SER A 217 11.93 11.53 -1.04
CA SER A 217 11.03 10.76 -1.91
C SER A 217 10.70 11.47 -3.23
N TRP A 218 10.55 12.79 -3.21
CA TRP A 218 10.15 13.55 -4.42
C TRP A 218 11.28 14.33 -5.08
N GLY A 219 12.46 14.37 -4.47
CA GLY A 219 13.65 15.04 -5.03
C GLY A 219 14.38 14.24 -6.11
N GLY A 220 14.10 12.95 -6.21
CA GLY A 220 14.72 12.02 -7.14
C GLY A 220 13.91 11.74 -8.41
N THR A 221 14.14 10.57 -8.97
CA THR A 221 13.32 10.00 -10.04
C THR A 221 12.08 9.35 -9.42
N ASN A 222 10.91 9.61 -9.99
CA ASN A 222 9.64 9.08 -9.55
C ASN A 222 8.94 8.34 -10.68
N TYR A 223 8.06 7.44 -10.34
CA TYR A 223 7.23 6.70 -11.30
C TYR A 223 5.75 6.94 -11.02
N THR A 224 4.93 6.81 -12.05
CA THR A 224 3.47 6.74 -11.95
C THR A 224 2.93 5.86 -13.05
N LEU A 225 1.72 5.35 -12.90
CA LEU A 225 1.05 4.65 -14.00
C LEU A 225 0.80 5.60 -15.16
N GLU A 226 1.01 5.13 -16.38
CA GLU A 226 0.55 5.82 -17.57
C GLU A 226 -0.94 5.54 -17.77
N THR A 227 -1.74 6.59 -18.00
CA THR A 227 -3.16 6.47 -18.30
C THR A 227 -3.44 6.93 -19.75
N GLU A 228 -4.60 6.53 -20.31
CA GLU A 228 -4.99 6.90 -21.67
C GLU A 228 -5.04 8.41 -21.91
N ASP A 229 -5.40 9.20 -20.88
CA ASP A 229 -5.41 10.65 -20.93
C ASP A 229 -4.05 11.29 -20.63
N ASN A 230 -2.97 10.48 -20.55
CA ASN A 230 -1.62 10.93 -20.18
C ASN A 230 -1.60 11.62 -18.80
N ASN A 231 -2.42 11.15 -17.89
CA ASN A 231 -2.65 11.65 -16.52
C ASN A 231 -3.17 13.11 -16.47
N MET A 232 -3.80 13.61 -17.54
CA MET A 232 -4.29 14.99 -17.60
C MET A 232 -5.45 15.25 -16.64
N SER A 233 -6.15 14.21 -16.19
CA SER A 233 -7.22 14.28 -15.17
C SER A 233 -6.69 14.60 -13.75
N ARG A 234 -5.38 14.44 -13.49
CA ARG A 234 -4.76 14.82 -12.22
C ARG A 234 -4.56 16.33 -12.10
N CYS A 235 -4.29 16.83 -10.91
CA CYS A 235 -3.81 18.19 -10.73
C CYS A 235 -2.58 18.45 -11.62
N ALA A 236 -2.46 19.65 -12.19
CA ALA A 236 -1.27 20.02 -12.94
C ALA A 236 -0.02 19.98 -12.06
N ILE A 237 -0.15 20.40 -10.80
CA ILE A 237 0.91 20.36 -9.79
C ILE A 237 0.34 19.82 -8.48
N GLU A 238 1.03 18.84 -7.94
CA GLU A 238 0.85 18.32 -6.59
C GLU A 238 2.08 18.71 -5.76
N GLY A 239 1.89 19.04 -4.47
CA GLY A 239 3.05 19.43 -3.68
C GLY A 239 2.78 19.60 -2.19
N TRP A 240 3.87 19.82 -1.48
CA TRP A 240 3.89 20.08 -0.05
C TRP A 240 4.53 21.41 0.26
N LEU A 241 4.03 22.07 1.30
CA LEU A 241 4.64 23.24 1.93
C LEU A 241 5.23 22.83 3.27
N THR A 242 6.41 23.31 3.62
CA THR A 242 6.84 23.24 5.03
C THR A 242 5.88 24.05 5.90
N LEU A 243 5.80 23.72 7.18
CA LEU A 243 4.97 24.47 8.13
C LEU A 243 5.35 25.96 8.14
N GLU A 244 6.64 26.27 8.09
CA GLU A 244 7.15 27.65 8.08
C GLU A 244 6.71 28.40 6.81
N ALA A 245 6.84 27.80 5.64
CA ALA A 245 6.37 28.40 4.39
C ALA A 245 4.85 28.65 4.42
N ALA A 246 4.07 27.65 4.89
CA ALA A 246 2.62 27.78 5.02
C ALA A 246 2.22 28.90 5.98
N GLN A 247 2.88 29.02 7.13
CA GLN A 247 2.64 30.11 8.09
C GLN A 247 2.93 31.49 7.47
N LYS A 248 4.02 31.65 6.71
CA LYS A 248 4.32 32.89 5.98
C LYS A 248 3.24 33.23 4.95
N ILE A 249 2.75 32.23 4.20
CA ILE A 249 1.67 32.41 3.23
C ILE A 249 0.36 32.82 3.92
N LEU A 250 -0.03 32.14 4.99
CA LEU A 250 -1.25 32.45 5.73
C LEU A 250 -1.17 33.80 6.44
N ALA A 251 -0.03 34.17 7.02
CA ALA A 251 0.19 35.49 7.59
C ALA A 251 0.05 36.59 6.52
N ALA A 252 0.54 36.38 5.30
CA ALA A 252 0.29 37.31 4.19
C ALA A 252 -1.21 37.43 3.85
N ALA A 253 -2.02 36.40 4.07
CA ALA A 253 -3.47 36.47 3.97
C ALA A 253 -4.14 37.12 5.19
N GLY A 254 -3.39 37.45 6.24
CA GLY A 254 -3.91 37.98 7.51
C GLY A 254 -4.50 36.92 8.44
N LEU A 255 -4.03 35.68 8.32
CA LEU A 255 -4.54 34.50 9.03
C LEU A 255 -3.48 33.91 9.95
N ASP A 256 -3.91 33.43 11.13
CA ASP A 256 -3.09 32.61 12.02
C ASP A 256 -3.31 31.11 11.73
N TYR A 257 -2.22 30.38 11.59
CA TYR A 257 -2.27 28.95 11.26
C TYR A 257 -2.97 28.11 12.33
N GLN A 258 -2.66 28.36 13.62
CA GLN A 258 -3.19 27.53 14.72
C GLN A 258 -4.69 27.75 14.91
N GLU A 259 -5.13 28.99 14.79
CA GLU A 259 -6.56 29.33 14.84
C GLU A 259 -7.30 28.70 13.65
N LEU A 260 -6.68 28.75 12.47
CA LEU A 260 -7.26 28.20 11.25
C LEU A 260 -7.39 26.67 11.33
N LYS A 261 -6.34 26.00 11.79
CA LYS A 261 -6.32 24.56 12.04
C LYS A 261 -7.42 24.15 13.03
N LYS A 262 -7.54 24.89 14.16
CA LYS A 262 -8.59 24.65 15.15
C LYS A 262 -10.01 24.85 14.60
N LYS A 263 -10.21 25.81 13.71
CA LYS A 263 -11.51 26.02 13.06
C LYS A 263 -11.83 24.87 12.10
N ALA A 264 -10.84 24.38 11.35
CA ALA A 264 -11.00 23.30 10.38
C ALA A 264 -11.37 21.94 11.01
N THR A 265 -11.15 21.74 12.33
CA THR A 265 -11.59 20.50 13.01
C THR A 265 -13.08 20.46 13.32
N LYS A 266 -13.82 21.53 13.09
CA LYS A 266 -15.23 21.60 13.46
C LYS A 266 -16.15 21.20 12.31
N ARG A 267 -17.18 20.41 12.60
CA ARG A 267 -18.25 20.11 11.64
C ARG A 267 -18.86 21.42 11.11
N GLY A 268 -19.10 21.44 9.80
CA GLY A 268 -19.63 22.62 9.12
C GLY A 268 -18.58 23.69 8.82
N PHE A 269 -17.30 23.41 9.02
CA PHE A 269 -16.23 24.23 8.48
C PHE A 269 -16.42 24.38 6.96
N LYS A 270 -16.19 25.58 6.45
CA LYS A 270 -16.22 25.88 5.01
C LYS A 270 -14.90 26.49 4.62
N GLY A 271 -14.29 25.96 3.58
CA GLY A 271 -13.12 26.56 2.95
C GLY A 271 -13.46 27.95 2.38
N PHE A 272 -12.44 28.74 2.09
CA PHE A 272 -12.59 30.11 1.61
C PHE A 272 -11.37 30.60 0.81
N PRO A 273 -11.53 31.60 -0.07
CA PRO A 273 -10.43 32.23 -0.79
C PRO A 273 -9.44 32.93 0.15
N LEU A 274 -8.14 32.68 -0.06
CA LEU A 274 -7.06 33.36 0.71
C LEU A 274 -6.83 34.80 0.24
N ASN A 275 -7.42 35.22 -0.86
CA ASN A 275 -7.15 36.50 -1.52
C ASN A 275 -5.65 36.68 -1.87
N LEU A 276 -5.01 35.55 -2.17
CA LEU A 276 -3.65 35.43 -2.66
C LEU A 276 -3.66 34.76 -4.03
N LYS A 277 -2.62 34.99 -4.81
CA LYS A 277 -2.38 34.29 -6.07
C LYS A 277 -1.03 33.62 -6.06
N ALA A 278 -0.93 32.47 -6.73
CA ALA A 278 0.30 31.70 -6.84
C ALA A 278 0.77 31.55 -8.28
N SER A 279 2.07 31.51 -8.49
CA SER A 279 2.70 31.09 -9.75
C SER A 279 3.78 30.07 -9.46
N LEU A 280 3.77 28.97 -10.21
CA LEU A 280 4.79 27.93 -10.19
C LEU A 280 4.86 27.28 -11.57
N ASN A 281 6.08 27.13 -12.09
CA ASN A 281 6.35 26.42 -13.32
C ASN A 281 7.35 25.32 -13.05
N LEU A 282 7.02 24.10 -13.43
CA LEU A 282 7.89 22.94 -13.35
C LEU A 282 8.38 22.56 -14.74
N LYS A 283 9.66 22.22 -14.81
CA LYS A 283 10.24 21.45 -15.92
C LYS A 283 10.40 20.02 -15.45
N ASN A 284 10.04 19.08 -16.26
CA ASN A 284 10.02 17.68 -15.94
C ASN A 284 10.71 16.89 -17.07
N ASN A 285 11.53 15.94 -16.71
CA ASN A 285 12.07 14.98 -17.67
C ASN A 285 11.21 13.73 -17.61
N VAL A 286 10.47 13.43 -18.69
CA VAL A 286 9.51 12.34 -18.77
C VAL A 286 9.99 11.29 -19.75
N SER A 287 9.95 10.03 -19.37
CA SER A 287 10.14 8.89 -20.26
C SER A 287 9.13 7.80 -19.94
N ARG A 288 8.79 7.00 -20.96
CA ARG A 288 7.89 5.84 -20.82
C ARG A 288 8.71 4.61 -20.57
N VAL A 289 8.27 3.80 -19.63
CA VAL A 289 8.85 2.49 -19.30
C VAL A 289 7.72 1.49 -19.09
N VAL A 290 8.01 0.22 -19.24
CA VAL A 290 7.08 -0.86 -18.94
C VAL A 290 7.74 -1.76 -17.91
N SER A 291 7.03 -2.05 -16.83
CA SER A 291 7.40 -3.07 -15.84
C SER A 291 6.37 -4.19 -15.85
N LYS A 292 6.52 -5.20 -15.01
CA LYS A 292 5.69 -6.41 -15.05
C LYS A 292 5.22 -6.83 -13.66
N ASN A 293 3.92 -7.07 -13.52
CA ASN A 293 3.43 -7.96 -12.47
C ASN A 293 3.62 -9.41 -12.92
N VAL A 294 3.96 -10.30 -12.00
CA VAL A 294 3.98 -11.76 -12.24
C VAL A 294 2.69 -12.35 -11.68
N VAL A 295 1.97 -13.09 -12.53
CA VAL A 295 0.62 -13.59 -12.24
C VAL A 295 0.58 -15.10 -12.49
N ALA A 296 0.50 -15.89 -11.42
CA ALA A 296 0.43 -17.34 -11.50
C ALA A 296 -0.89 -17.87 -10.94
N LEU A 297 -1.50 -18.83 -11.61
CA LEU A 297 -2.81 -19.38 -11.28
C LEU A 297 -2.70 -20.84 -10.83
N TYR A 298 -3.22 -21.13 -9.64
CA TYR A 298 -3.61 -22.48 -9.22
C TYR A 298 -5.13 -22.64 -9.35
N GLU A 299 -5.54 -23.34 -10.41
CA GLU A 299 -6.95 -23.51 -10.74
C GLU A 299 -7.65 -24.44 -9.74
N GLY A 300 -8.74 -23.97 -9.16
CA GLY A 300 -9.60 -24.70 -8.25
C GLY A 300 -10.46 -25.79 -8.90
N GLY A 301 -11.38 -26.34 -8.15
CA GLY A 301 -12.34 -27.36 -8.57
C GLY A 301 -13.71 -26.79 -8.93
N GLU A 302 -14.69 -26.94 -8.02
CA GLU A 302 -16.11 -26.66 -8.27
C GLU A 302 -16.44 -25.19 -8.57
N ARG A 303 -15.62 -24.24 -8.07
CA ARG A 303 -15.79 -22.78 -8.20
C ARG A 303 -14.49 -22.15 -8.70
N ALA A 304 -13.97 -22.68 -9.80
CA ALA A 304 -12.70 -22.25 -10.36
C ALA A 304 -12.72 -20.79 -10.88
N ASP A 305 -13.90 -20.21 -11.09
CA ASP A 305 -14.10 -18.81 -11.49
C ASP A 305 -14.05 -17.82 -10.33
N GLU A 306 -14.08 -18.30 -9.09
CA GLU A 306 -13.89 -17.51 -7.88
C GLU A 306 -12.43 -17.59 -7.42
N VAL A 307 -11.82 -16.45 -7.10
CA VAL A 307 -10.39 -16.39 -6.83
C VAL A 307 -10.07 -15.75 -5.48
N ILE A 308 -9.09 -16.32 -4.78
CA ILE A 308 -8.41 -15.70 -3.64
C ILE A 308 -7.03 -15.27 -4.13
N ILE A 309 -6.67 -14.01 -3.93
CA ILE A 309 -5.40 -13.45 -4.39
C ILE A 309 -4.42 -13.36 -3.22
N PHE A 310 -3.24 -13.94 -3.38
CA PHE A 310 -2.07 -13.61 -2.56
C PHE A 310 -1.26 -12.56 -3.31
N THR A 311 -0.88 -11.47 -2.62
CA THR A 311 -0.04 -10.44 -3.21
C THR A 311 1.17 -10.12 -2.36
N SER A 312 2.26 -9.78 -3.03
CA SER A 312 3.51 -9.28 -2.44
C SER A 312 4.25 -8.50 -3.51
N HIS A 313 4.93 -7.42 -3.15
CA HIS A 313 5.77 -6.73 -4.13
C HIS A 313 7.13 -7.42 -4.25
N TRP A 314 7.61 -7.49 -5.49
CA TRP A 314 8.91 -8.04 -5.80
C TRP A 314 9.99 -6.96 -5.97
N ASP A 315 9.59 -5.71 -6.19
CA ASP A 315 10.49 -4.60 -6.44
C ASP A 315 11.14 -4.04 -5.15
N HIS A 316 12.28 -3.36 -5.34
CA HIS A 316 12.90 -2.49 -4.36
C HIS A 316 13.61 -1.33 -5.06
N PHE A 317 14.54 -0.63 -4.40
CA PHE A 317 15.10 0.63 -4.90
C PHE A 317 16.19 0.47 -5.96
N GLY A 318 16.75 -0.72 -6.16
CA GLY A 318 17.80 -0.95 -7.16
C GLY A 318 19.17 -0.49 -6.71
N ILE A 319 19.93 0.12 -7.61
CA ILE A 319 21.30 0.60 -7.39
C ILE A 319 21.32 2.13 -7.37
N ASP A 320 21.89 2.72 -6.32
CA ASP A 320 22.16 4.16 -6.27
C ASP A 320 23.66 4.45 -6.50
N PRO A 321 24.06 4.88 -7.72
CA PRO A 321 25.45 5.13 -8.04
C PRO A 321 26.07 6.33 -7.29
N THR A 322 25.28 7.08 -6.54
CA THR A 322 25.79 8.22 -5.74
C THR A 322 26.32 7.79 -4.38
N ILE A 323 25.95 6.60 -3.91
CA ILE A 323 26.43 6.01 -2.66
C ILE A 323 27.78 5.34 -2.91
N LYS A 324 28.76 5.61 -2.04
CA LYS A 324 30.07 4.97 -2.09
C LYS A 324 30.07 3.70 -1.24
N GLY A 325 30.70 2.64 -1.74
CA GLY A 325 30.75 1.33 -1.11
C GLY A 325 29.57 0.51 -1.55
N ASP A 326 28.88 -0.12 -0.63
CA ASP A 326 27.63 -0.84 -0.91
C ASP A 326 26.54 0.16 -1.28
N ASN A 327 26.00 -0.01 -2.48
CA ASN A 327 25.02 0.88 -3.08
C ASN A 327 23.84 0.13 -3.72
N ILE A 328 23.72 -1.17 -3.45
CA ILE A 328 22.62 -2.01 -3.90
C ILE A 328 21.60 -2.10 -2.76
N PHE A 329 20.38 -1.77 -3.05
CA PHE A 329 19.28 -1.90 -2.11
C PHE A 329 18.69 -3.29 -2.24
N ASN A 330 19.26 -4.27 -1.53
CA ASN A 330 18.91 -5.68 -1.66
C ASN A 330 17.50 -6.01 -1.15
N GLY A 331 16.94 -5.23 -0.21
CA GLY A 331 15.57 -5.37 0.25
C GLY A 331 15.25 -6.80 0.69
N ALA A 332 16.04 -7.33 1.62
CA ALA A 332 15.91 -8.71 2.04
C ALA A 332 14.66 -8.94 2.89
N LEU A 333 14.44 -8.11 3.90
CA LEU A 333 13.21 -8.14 4.67
C LEU A 333 12.08 -7.47 3.86
N ASP A 334 12.35 -6.33 3.23
CA ASP A 334 11.44 -5.52 2.43
C ASP A 334 11.79 -5.59 0.93
N ASN A 335 11.23 -6.49 0.09
CA ASN A 335 10.24 -7.51 0.47
C ASN A 335 10.55 -8.87 -0.20
N ALA A 336 11.85 -9.26 -0.18
CA ALA A 336 12.20 -10.61 -0.65
C ALA A 336 11.50 -11.69 0.21
N THR A 337 11.26 -11.40 1.51
CA THR A 337 10.54 -12.33 2.40
C THR A 337 9.09 -12.56 1.96
N GLY A 338 8.33 -11.52 1.63
CA GLY A 338 6.95 -11.65 1.18
C GLY A 338 6.88 -12.35 -0.19
N THR A 339 7.79 -12.02 -1.09
CA THR A 339 7.90 -12.64 -2.41
C THR A 339 8.24 -14.13 -2.31
N ALA A 340 9.19 -14.53 -1.44
CA ALA A 340 9.46 -15.93 -1.13
C ALA A 340 8.24 -16.63 -0.50
N GLY A 341 7.48 -15.90 0.34
CA GLY A 341 6.22 -16.38 0.92
C GLY A 341 5.17 -16.76 -0.12
N LEU A 342 5.08 -16.02 -1.25
CA LEU A 342 4.21 -16.39 -2.37
C LEU A 342 4.58 -17.75 -2.94
N ILE A 343 5.87 -18.04 -3.12
CA ILE A 343 6.36 -19.31 -3.64
C ILE A 343 6.01 -20.46 -2.69
N GLU A 344 6.22 -20.27 -1.38
CA GLU A 344 5.91 -21.29 -0.37
C GLU A 344 4.41 -21.60 -0.27
N LEU A 345 3.56 -20.56 -0.32
CA LEU A 345 2.12 -20.77 -0.36
C LEU A 345 1.68 -21.48 -1.65
N ALA A 346 2.24 -21.11 -2.80
CA ALA A 346 1.98 -21.80 -4.06
C ALA A 346 2.35 -23.29 -3.95
N ARG A 347 3.53 -23.61 -3.41
CA ARG A 347 3.97 -24.99 -3.14
C ARG A 347 2.95 -25.73 -2.29
N ALA A 348 2.49 -25.13 -1.20
CA ALA A 348 1.56 -25.77 -0.28
C ALA A 348 0.21 -26.08 -0.95
N PHE A 349 -0.34 -25.12 -1.71
CA PHE A 349 -1.61 -25.34 -2.40
C PHE A 349 -1.52 -26.42 -3.48
N THR A 350 -0.38 -26.60 -4.15
CA THR A 350 -0.20 -27.68 -5.15
C THR A 350 -0.19 -29.08 -4.53
N GLN A 351 0.09 -29.22 -3.23
CA GLN A 351 0.03 -30.50 -2.51
C GLN A 351 -1.39 -30.94 -2.15
N LEU A 352 -2.39 -30.05 -2.22
CA LEU A 352 -3.75 -30.38 -1.79
C LEU A 352 -4.45 -31.37 -2.72
N LYS A 353 -4.97 -32.43 -2.13
CA LYS A 353 -5.82 -33.42 -2.79
C LYS A 353 -6.99 -33.78 -1.87
N PRO A 354 -8.27 -33.58 -2.29
CA PRO A 354 -8.69 -32.96 -3.55
C PRO A 354 -8.27 -31.48 -3.64
N LYS A 355 -8.32 -30.95 -4.88
CA LYS A 355 -8.10 -29.51 -5.11
C LYS A 355 -9.11 -28.68 -4.28
N PRO A 356 -8.72 -27.48 -3.81
CA PRO A 356 -9.65 -26.52 -3.21
C PRO A 356 -10.77 -26.16 -4.20
N LYS A 357 -11.92 -25.74 -3.68
CA LYS A 357 -13.08 -25.42 -4.53
C LYS A 357 -12.84 -24.16 -5.37
N ARG A 358 -12.22 -23.13 -4.80
CA ARG A 358 -11.87 -21.86 -5.44
C ARG A 358 -10.45 -21.89 -5.97
N SER A 359 -10.18 -21.03 -6.95
CA SER A 359 -8.84 -20.80 -7.47
C SER A 359 -8.01 -19.89 -6.57
N PHE A 360 -6.69 -19.97 -6.73
CA PHE A 360 -5.73 -19.06 -6.10
C PHE A 360 -4.90 -18.36 -7.15
N LEU A 361 -4.74 -17.06 -7.00
CA LEU A 361 -3.85 -16.26 -7.80
C LEU A 361 -2.67 -15.78 -6.94
N PHE A 362 -1.46 -16.08 -7.40
CA PHE A 362 -0.22 -15.62 -6.80
C PHE A 362 0.27 -14.45 -7.64
N LEU A 363 0.18 -13.26 -7.05
CA LEU A 363 0.40 -11.98 -7.73
C LEU A 363 1.59 -11.27 -7.11
N ALA A 364 2.77 -11.39 -7.75
CA ALA A 364 3.92 -10.60 -7.38
C ALA A 364 3.89 -9.28 -8.15
N VAL A 365 3.71 -8.17 -7.46
CA VAL A 365 3.51 -6.84 -8.05
C VAL A 365 4.79 -6.03 -8.14
N THR A 366 4.84 -5.12 -9.11
CA THR A 366 5.92 -4.15 -9.32
C THR A 366 5.58 -2.79 -8.74
N GLY A 367 6.61 -1.98 -8.45
CA GLY A 367 6.46 -0.56 -8.17
C GLY A 367 5.66 -0.23 -6.91
N GLU A 368 5.69 -1.09 -5.91
CA GLU A 368 5.14 -0.80 -4.58
C GLU A 368 5.85 0.39 -3.98
N GLU A 369 7.18 0.38 -3.98
CA GLU A 369 8.09 1.40 -3.48
C GLU A 369 7.92 2.76 -4.18
N GLN A 370 7.30 2.75 -5.34
CA GLN A 370 7.00 3.93 -6.14
C GLN A 370 5.54 4.43 -5.98
N GLY A 371 4.77 3.80 -5.07
CA GLY A 371 3.40 4.18 -4.76
C GLY A 371 2.34 3.18 -5.16
N LEU A 372 2.57 1.89 -4.93
CA LEU A 372 1.63 0.77 -5.14
C LEU A 372 1.23 0.59 -6.62
N LEU A 373 2.14 0.85 -7.56
CA LEU A 373 1.77 0.99 -8.97
C LEU A 373 1.28 -0.32 -9.59
N GLY A 374 1.95 -1.44 -9.32
CA GLY A 374 1.58 -2.74 -9.87
C GLY A 374 0.25 -3.25 -9.34
N SER A 375 0.01 -3.14 -8.05
CA SER A 375 -1.27 -3.51 -7.44
C SER A 375 -2.41 -2.57 -7.87
N GLN A 376 -2.13 -1.26 -8.01
CA GLN A 376 -3.09 -0.30 -8.53
C GLN A 376 -3.45 -0.62 -10.00
N TYR A 377 -2.46 -0.98 -10.81
CA TYR A 377 -2.72 -1.37 -12.20
C TYR A 377 -3.56 -2.64 -12.27
N TYR A 378 -3.19 -3.69 -11.49
CA TYR A 378 -4.00 -4.90 -11.44
C TYR A 378 -5.43 -4.61 -10.97
N ALA A 379 -5.62 -3.85 -9.91
CA ALA A 379 -6.94 -3.56 -9.34
C ALA A 379 -7.85 -2.76 -10.30
N THR A 380 -7.27 -2.02 -11.26
CA THR A 380 -8.02 -1.27 -12.29
C THR A 380 -8.09 -1.99 -13.64
N HIS A 381 -7.20 -2.98 -13.88
CA HIS A 381 -7.14 -3.82 -15.08
C HIS A 381 -7.03 -5.30 -14.66
N PRO A 382 -8.01 -5.82 -13.91
CA PRO A 382 -7.89 -7.14 -13.31
C PRO A 382 -7.99 -8.25 -14.36
N VAL A 383 -7.14 -9.29 -14.23
CA VAL A 383 -7.22 -10.48 -15.08
C VAL A 383 -8.36 -11.42 -14.66
N PHE A 384 -8.79 -11.35 -13.39
CA PHE A 384 -10.01 -11.96 -12.88
C PHE A 384 -10.97 -10.86 -12.44
N PRO A 385 -12.28 -10.95 -12.79
CA PRO A 385 -13.26 -9.94 -12.38
C PRO A 385 -13.26 -9.72 -10.86
N LEU A 386 -13.29 -8.47 -10.41
CA LEU A 386 -13.21 -8.17 -8.98
C LEU A 386 -14.42 -8.66 -8.18
N GLU A 387 -15.58 -8.78 -8.81
CA GLU A 387 -16.78 -9.40 -8.24
C GLU A 387 -16.60 -10.92 -7.99
N LYS A 388 -15.64 -11.55 -8.67
CA LYS A 388 -15.24 -12.94 -8.47
C LYS A 388 -14.05 -13.08 -7.52
N THR A 389 -13.44 -11.97 -7.13
CA THR A 389 -12.36 -11.96 -6.15
C THR A 389 -12.94 -12.00 -4.74
N VAL A 390 -12.70 -13.11 -4.04
CA VAL A 390 -13.24 -13.40 -2.70
C VAL A 390 -12.57 -12.54 -1.65
N ALA A 391 -11.24 -12.53 -1.66
CA ALA A 391 -10.39 -11.78 -0.76
C ALA A 391 -9.00 -11.61 -1.37
N VAL A 392 -8.27 -10.60 -0.88
CA VAL A 392 -6.84 -10.41 -1.12
C VAL A 392 -6.09 -10.59 0.19
N ILE A 393 -4.99 -11.32 0.18
CA ILE A 393 -4.10 -11.51 1.33
C ILE A 393 -2.71 -11.00 0.94
N ASN A 394 -2.29 -9.93 1.61
CA ASN A 394 -1.03 -9.25 1.33
C ASN A 394 0.06 -9.71 2.29
N MET A 395 1.26 -9.89 1.75
CA MET A 395 2.49 -10.22 2.48
C MET A 395 3.56 -9.17 2.17
N ASP A 396 3.98 -8.47 3.22
CA ASP A 396 4.93 -7.38 3.12
C ASP A 396 5.74 -7.34 4.43
N ALA A 397 7.03 -7.64 4.35
CA ALA A 397 7.97 -7.80 5.45
C ALA A 397 7.56 -8.91 6.45
N LEU A 398 7.84 -10.19 6.11
CA LEU A 398 7.55 -11.33 6.98
C LEU A 398 8.49 -11.41 8.20
N ASN A 399 8.12 -12.24 9.17
CA ASN A 399 8.78 -12.32 10.47
C ASN A 399 10.16 -12.98 10.42
N ILE A 400 11.21 -12.24 10.72
CA ILE A 400 12.60 -12.70 10.80
C ILE A 400 13.12 -12.89 12.24
N TRP A 401 12.28 -12.72 13.25
CA TRP A 401 12.67 -12.70 14.67
C TRP A 401 12.22 -13.94 15.45
N GLY A 402 11.72 -14.96 14.80
CA GLY A 402 11.25 -16.19 15.45
C GLY A 402 9.78 -16.20 15.83
N PRO A 403 9.29 -17.27 16.47
CA PRO A 403 7.86 -17.49 16.71
C PRO A 403 7.27 -16.49 17.70
N MET A 404 6.02 -16.07 17.43
CA MET A 404 5.28 -15.12 18.25
C MET A 404 4.03 -15.75 18.87
N LYS A 405 3.65 -15.29 20.07
CA LYS A 405 2.40 -15.66 20.75
C LYS A 405 1.18 -14.94 20.19
N ASP A 406 1.42 -14.00 19.29
CA ASP A 406 0.40 -13.15 18.69
C ASP A 406 0.64 -12.97 17.19
N ILE A 407 -0.34 -12.35 16.53
CA ILE A 407 -0.26 -11.87 15.16
C ILE A 407 -0.92 -10.48 15.10
N THR A 408 -0.38 -9.59 14.29
CA THR A 408 -0.94 -8.25 14.12
C THR A 408 -1.77 -8.19 12.83
N VAL A 409 -3.00 -7.67 12.91
CA VAL A 409 -3.82 -7.36 11.75
C VAL A 409 -3.77 -5.86 11.52
N ILE A 410 -3.18 -5.47 10.40
CA ILE A 410 -3.20 -4.08 9.96
C ILE A 410 -4.57 -3.80 9.36
N GLY A 411 -5.31 -2.85 9.93
CA GLY A 411 -6.71 -2.59 9.57
C GLY A 411 -7.72 -3.46 10.32
N TYR A 412 -7.35 -3.99 11.49
CA TYR A 412 -8.28 -4.76 12.34
C TYR A 412 -9.58 -3.98 12.59
N GLY A 413 -10.71 -4.66 12.43
CA GLY A 413 -12.05 -4.08 12.55
C GLY A 413 -12.63 -3.56 11.22
N LEU A 414 -11.89 -3.63 10.10
CA LEU A 414 -12.39 -3.14 8.80
C LEU A 414 -13.22 -4.16 8.04
N SER A 415 -12.93 -5.46 8.15
CA SER A 415 -13.59 -6.48 7.35
C SER A 415 -13.92 -7.74 8.15
N GLU A 416 -14.82 -8.56 7.62
CA GLU A 416 -15.16 -9.87 8.17
C GLU A 416 -13.99 -10.88 8.10
N LEU A 417 -12.90 -10.55 7.40
CA LEU A 417 -11.70 -11.38 7.35
C LEU A 417 -11.03 -11.52 8.72
N ASP A 418 -11.21 -10.54 9.61
CA ASP A 418 -10.68 -10.58 10.98
C ASP A 418 -11.14 -11.84 11.73
N LYS A 419 -12.41 -12.24 11.55
CA LYS A 419 -12.96 -13.45 12.16
C LYS A 419 -12.22 -14.71 11.73
N TYR A 420 -11.79 -14.79 10.47
CA TYR A 420 -11.02 -15.93 9.98
C TYR A 420 -9.64 -15.97 10.66
N VAL A 421 -9.00 -14.82 10.82
CA VAL A 421 -7.72 -14.71 11.53
C VAL A 421 -7.87 -15.12 13.00
N GLU A 422 -8.89 -14.59 13.70
CA GLU A 422 -9.16 -14.89 15.11
C GLU A 422 -9.38 -16.39 15.35
N GLU A 423 -10.21 -17.02 14.51
CA GLU A 423 -10.57 -18.43 14.69
C GLU A 423 -9.39 -19.36 14.35
N GLU A 424 -8.57 -19.04 13.31
CA GLU A 424 -7.41 -19.87 12.98
C GLU A 424 -6.24 -19.64 13.95
N ALA A 425 -5.98 -18.40 14.38
CA ALA A 425 -4.97 -18.07 15.37
C ALA A 425 -5.28 -18.70 16.74
N ALA A 426 -6.57 -18.73 17.13
CA ALA A 426 -6.99 -19.37 18.38
C ALA A 426 -6.67 -20.88 18.43
N LYS A 427 -6.77 -21.59 17.30
CA LYS A 427 -6.35 -23.01 17.20
C LYS A 427 -4.87 -23.20 17.49
N GLU A 428 -4.07 -22.20 17.18
CA GLU A 428 -2.62 -22.15 17.47
C GLU A 428 -2.29 -21.53 18.83
N LYS A 429 -3.30 -21.13 19.61
CA LYS A 429 -3.17 -20.41 20.88
C LYS A 429 -2.44 -19.06 20.72
N ARG A 430 -2.57 -18.43 19.57
CA ARG A 430 -2.05 -17.09 19.29
C ARG A 430 -3.14 -16.03 19.49
N GLN A 431 -2.75 -14.88 20.00
CA GLN A 431 -3.63 -13.71 20.13
C GLN A 431 -3.60 -12.90 18.84
N VAL A 432 -4.75 -12.32 18.48
CA VAL A 432 -4.84 -11.35 17.38
C VAL A 432 -4.85 -9.95 17.96
N ASN A 433 -3.96 -9.10 17.48
CA ASN A 433 -3.82 -7.72 17.93
C ASN A 433 -4.05 -6.75 16.77
N PRO A 434 -4.67 -5.59 17.01
CA PRO A 434 -4.70 -4.50 16.03
C PRO A 434 -3.32 -3.86 15.86
N ASP A 435 -3.16 -3.05 14.79
CA ASP A 435 -1.99 -2.20 14.60
C ASP A 435 -1.73 -1.34 15.85
N PRO A 436 -0.55 -1.42 16.48
CA PRO A 436 -0.23 -0.65 17.68
C PRO A 436 -0.06 0.85 17.40
N THR A 437 0.11 1.25 16.14
CA THR A 437 0.35 2.63 15.70
C THR A 437 -0.54 3.04 14.52
N PRO A 438 -1.89 2.93 14.65
CA PRO A 438 -2.80 3.16 13.53
C PRO A 438 -2.77 4.61 13.01
N GLU A 439 -2.25 5.55 13.81
CA GLU A 439 -2.01 6.94 13.40
C GLU A 439 -0.94 7.07 12.30
N ARG A 440 -0.10 6.07 12.11
CA ARG A 440 0.90 6.04 11.02
C ARG A 440 0.30 5.71 9.67
N GLY A 441 -0.95 5.19 9.64
CA GLY A 441 -1.66 4.86 8.41
C GLY A 441 -1.04 3.71 7.63
N SER A 442 -0.46 2.71 8.31
CA SER A 442 0.18 1.54 7.70
C SER A 442 -0.75 0.79 6.75
N TYR A 443 -2.05 0.77 7.06
CA TYR A 443 -3.06 0.15 6.19
C TYR A 443 -3.10 0.74 4.76
N PHE A 444 -2.69 1.98 4.56
CA PHE A 444 -2.73 2.68 3.28
C PHE A 444 -1.38 2.70 2.55
N ARG A 445 -0.43 1.86 2.97
CA ARG A 445 0.96 1.90 2.51
C ARG A 445 1.45 0.62 1.86
N SER A 446 0.60 -0.38 1.66
CA SER A 446 0.96 -1.62 1.02
C SER A 446 -0.13 -2.10 0.06
N ASP A 447 0.15 -3.05 -0.77
CA ASP A 447 -0.58 -3.44 -2.00
C ASP A 447 -2.04 -3.84 -1.81
N HIS A 448 -2.41 -4.40 -0.64
CA HIS A 448 -3.81 -4.72 -0.32
C HIS A 448 -4.73 -3.51 -0.44
N PHE A 449 -4.19 -2.31 -0.22
CA PHE A 449 -4.95 -1.07 -0.24
C PHE A 449 -5.49 -0.76 -1.65
N SER A 450 -4.76 -1.07 -2.70
CA SER A 450 -5.21 -0.90 -4.08
C SER A 450 -6.51 -1.66 -4.36
N PHE A 451 -6.64 -2.86 -3.82
CA PHE A 451 -7.85 -3.69 -3.92
C PHE A 451 -8.98 -3.17 -3.00
N ALA A 452 -8.64 -2.74 -1.79
CA ALA A 452 -9.60 -2.12 -0.88
C ALA A 452 -10.26 -0.89 -1.52
N LYS A 453 -9.52 -0.04 -2.22
CA LYS A 453 -10.03 1.10 -2.99
C LYS A 453 -11.04 0.70 -4.08
N GLN A 454 -10.96 -0.52 -4.58
CA GLN A 454 -11.93 -1.08 -5.54
C GLN A 454 -13.04 -1.88 -4.85
N GLY A 455 -13.09 -1.90 -3.52
CA GLY A 455 -14.13 -2.56 -2.74
C GLY A 455 -13.86 -4.03 -2.41
N VAL A 456 -12.74 -4.64 -2.84
CA VAL A 456 -12.42 -6.03 -2.53
C VAL A 456 -11.87 -6.12 -1.10
N PRO A 457 -12.46 -6.95 -0.20
CA PRO A 457 -11.92 -7.16 1.14
C PRO A 457 -10.48 -7.66 1.10
N ALA A 458 -9.62 -7.00 1.86
CA ALA A 458 -8.21 -7.26 1.83
C ALA A 458 -7.64 -7.40 3.25
N LEU A 459 -6.82 -8.43 3.46
CA LEU A 459 -6.17 -8.77 4.71
C LEU A 459 -4.68 -8.46 4.61
N TYR A 460 -4.16 -7.75 5.60
CA TYR A 460 -2.73 -7.53 5.76
C TYR A 460 -2.30 -7.97 7.15
N LEU A 461 -1.58 -9.08 7.22
CA LEU A 461 -0.98 -9.62 8.44
C LEU A 461 0.46 -9.12 8.57
N SER A 462 0.77 -8.55 9.70
CA SER A 462 2.12 -8.16 10.09
C SER A 462 2.59 -9.07 11.24
N PRO A 463 3.90 -9.31 11.39
CA PRO A 463 4.42 -10.11 12.49
C PRO A 463 3.85 -9.70 13.85
N GLY A 464 3.66 -10.67 14.74
CA GLY A 464 3.35 -10.42 16.13
C GLY A 464 4.47 -9.66 16.83
N VAL A 465 4.21 -9.23 18.06
CA VAL A 465 5.17 -8.46 18.86
C VAL A 465 5.53 -9.14 20.19
N ASP A 466 4.89 -10.25 20.54
CA ASP A 466 5.19 -11.01 21.78
C ASP A 466 5.94 -12.30 21.46
N HIS A 467 7.26 -12.20 21.31
CA HIS A 467 8.13 -13.36 21.06
C HIS A 467 8.00 -14.41 22.16
N VAL A 468 7.93 -15.69 21.76
CA VAL A 468 7.65 -16.81 22.69
C VAL A 468 8.65 -16.91 23.86
N VAL A 469 9.92 -16.53 23.64
CA VAL A 469 11.00 -16.58 24.66
C VAL A 469 11.30 -15.18 25.19
N HIS A 470 11.51 -14.20 24.33
CA HIS A 470 12.04 -12.88 24.69
C HIS A 470 10.97 -11.85 25.03
N GLY A 471 9.70 -12.11 24.63
CA GLY A 471 8.57 -11.26 24.94
C GLY A 471 8.54 -9.94 24.13
N ARG A 472 7.49 -9.15 24.39
CA ARG A 472 7.12 -7.96 23.62
C ARG A 472 8.21 -6.87 23.56
N LYS A 473 8.85 -6.58 24.70
CA LYS A 473 9.84 -5.49 24.78
C LYS A 473 11.05 -5.73 23.87
N TRP A 474 11.51 -6.97 23.82
CA TRP A 474 12.63 -7.36 22.98
C TRP A 474 12.26 -7.24 21.49
N THR A 475 11.10 -7.77 21.07
CA THR A 475 10.65 -7.71 19.67
C THR A 475 10.52 -6.27 19.17
N LEU A 476 9.89 -5.40 19.97
CA LEU A 476 9.76 -3.99 19.60
C LEU A 476 11.13 -3.32 19.44
N ALA A 477 12.11 -3.64 20.32
CA ALA A 477 13.47 -3.12 20.19
C ALA A 477 14.17 -3.61 18.90
N GLN A 478 13.95 -4.90 18.49
CA GLN A 478 14.48 -5.41 17.23
C GLN A 478 13.84 -4.70 16.01
N ARG A 479 12.54 -4.49 16.04
CA ARG A 479 11.82 -3.75 14.98
C ARG A 479 12.28 -2.30 14.88
N ASP A 480 12.42 -1.60 16.01
CA ASP A 480 12.92 -0.22 16.04
C ASP A 480 14.36 -0.14 15.50
N LYS A 481 15.20 -1.13 15.84
CA LYS A 481 16.56 -1.24 15.32
C LYS A 481 16.55 -1.43 13.80
N TYR A 482 15.75 -2.37 13.27
CA TYR A 482 15.63 -2.57 11.83
C TYR A 482 15.19 -1.29 11.11
N LEU A 483 14.15 -0.63 11.60
CA LEU A 483 13.67 0.63 11.02
C LEU A 483 14.72 1.75 11.03
N ALA A 484 15.57 1.79 12.05
CA ALA A 484 16.61 2.80 12.17
C ALA A 484 17.85 2.49 11.31
N GLU A 485 18.22 1.22 11.18
CA GLU A 485 19.51 0.80 10.61
C GLU A 485 19.41 0.24 9.19
N ASN A 486 18.30 -0.45 8.84
CA ASN A 486 18.19 -1.25 7.61
C ASN A 486 17.08 -0.79 6.65
N TYR A 487 15.93 -0.42 7.18
CA TYR A 487 14.74 -0.12 6.36
C TYR A 487 15.02 0.95 5.29
N HIS A 488 14.81 0.59 4.03
CA HIS A 488 15.10 1.40 2.84
C HIS A 488 16.57 1.85 2.73
N LYS A 489 17.48 0.93 3.08
CA LYS A 489 18.93 1.14 2.99
C LYS A 489 19.62 -0.06 2.35
N PRO A 490 20.83 0.11 1.79
CA PRO A 490 21.62 -1.03 1.29
C PRO A 490 21.88 -2.11 2.35
N SER A 491 21.88 -1.75 3.63
CA SER A 491 22.07 -2.69 4.74
C SER A 491 20.86 -3.62 5.03
N ASP A 492 19.75 -3.54 4.27
CA ASP A 492 18.69 -4.55 4.32
C ASP A 492 19.07 -5.78 3.49
N GLU A 493 19.99 -6.56 4.04
CA GLU A 493 20.55 -7.76 3.46
C GLU A 493 20.10 -9.02 4.22
N PHE A 494 20.16 -10.17 3.55
CA PHE A 494 19.91 -11.45 4.18
C PHE A 494 20.99 -11.76 5.24
N ASP A 495 20.54 -12.01 6.48
CA ASP A 495 21.41 -12.46 7.57
C ASP A 495 21.11 -13.95 7.86
N PRO A 496 22.11 -14.86 7.73
CA PRO A 496 21.92 -16.28 8.02
C PRO A 496 21.59 -16.57 9.50
N ASN A 497 21.70 -15.58 10.37
CA ASN A 497 21.30 -15.67 11.77
C ASN A 497 19.83 -15.30 12.03
N TRP A 498 19.07 -14.91 11.03
CA TRP A 498 17.63 -14.67 11.17
C TRP A 498 16.90 -15.93 11.63
N ASP A 499 16.00 -15.80 12.58
CA ASP A 499 15.08 -16.88 12.95
C ASP A 499 13.80 -16.81 12.07
N LEU A 500 13.91 -17.40 10.88
CA LEU A 500 12.82 -17.45 9.91
C LEU A 500 11.67 -18.40 10.30
N SER A 501 11.79 -19.14 11.41
CA SER A 501 10.71 -20.01 11.88
C SER A 501 9.43 -19.21 12.22
N GLY A 502 9.58 -17.91 12.54
CA GLY A 502 8.46 -16.99 12.69
C GLY A 502 7.70 -16.74 11.39
N ALA A 503 8.40 -16.56 10.26
CA ALA A 503 7.76 -16.44 8.95
C ALA A 503 7.01 -17.73 8.57
N ILE A 504 7.60 -18.89 8.82
CA ILE A 504 6.95 -20.20 8.58
C ILE A 504 5.68 -20.35 9.43
N GLN A 505 5.71 -19.90 10.70
CA GLN A 505 4.53 -19.89 11.55
C GLN A 505 3.40 -19.03 10.94
N ASP A 506 3.72 -17.82 10.47
CA ASP A 506 2.76 -16.89 9.88
C ASP A 506 2.23 -17.39 8.53
N LEU A 507 3.09 -17.94 7.65
CA LEU A 507 2.68 -18.52 6.37
C LEU A 507 1.72 -19.70 6.55
N ARG A 508 1.93 -20.55 7.56
CA ARG A 508 1.00 -21.65 7.90
C ARG A 508 -0.35 -21.14 8.37
N LEU A 509 -0.40 -20.04 9.11
CA LEU A 509 -1.65 -19.38 9.49
C LEU A 509 -2.36 -18.81 8.26
N ILE A 510 -1.64 -18.08 7.39
CA ILE A 510 -2.16 -17.54 6.13
C ILE A 510 -2.73 -18.65 5.24
N PHE A 511 -2.02 -19.76 5.11
CA PHE A 511 -2.48 -20.92 4.34
C PHE A 511 -3.81 -21.47 4.90
N LYS A 512 -3.96 -21.63 6.22
CA LYS A 512 -5.20 -22.13 6.85
C LYS A 512 -6.39 -21.20 6.63
N ILE A 513 -6.17 -19.88 6.75
CA ILE A 513 -7.19 -18.86 6.47
C ILE A 513 -7.66 -18.96 5.01
N ALA A 514 -6.72 -18.98 4.08
CA ALA A 514 -7.04 -19.03 2.66
C ALA A 514 -7.66 -20.37 2.24
N TYR A 515 -7.18 -21.50 2.79
CA TYR A 515 -7.79 -22.81 2.57
C TYR A 515 -9.24 -22.81 3.01
N ARG A 516 -9.54 -22.30 4.20
CA ARG A 516 -10.91 -22.18 4.71
C ARG A 516 -11.77 -21.32 3.77
N LEU A 517 -11.33 -20.13 3.40
CA LEU A 517 -12.01 -19.26 2.44
C LEU A 517 -12.28 -19.99 1.11
N SER A 518 -11.39 -20.88 0.69
CA SER A 518 -11.56 -21.63 -0.54
C SER A 518 -12.66 -22.70 -0.48
N GLN A 519 -13.06 -23.13 0.71
CA GLN A 519 -14.08 -24.18 0.91
C GLN A 519 -15.50 -23.62 1.14
N GLU A 520 -15.59 -22.39 1.63
CA GLU A 520 -16.87 -21.74 1.97
C GLU A 520 -17.55 -21.16 0.72
N GLU A 521 -18.90 -20.98 0.78
CA GLU A 521 -19.67 -20.41 -0.33
C GLU A 521 -19.76 -18.89 -0.25
N THR A 522 -19.67 -18.34 0.95
CA THR A 522 -19.82 -16.92 1.22
C THR A 522 -18.59 -16.13 0.78
N PHE A 523 -18.81 -14.85 0.42
CA PHE A 523 -17.76 -13.86 0.21
C PHE A 523 -17.69 -12.98 1.46
N PRO A 524 -16.54 -12.83 2.11
CA PRO A 524 -16.36 -11.83 3.16
C PRO A 524 -16.68 -10.43 2.66
N ASN A 525 -17.17 -9.57 3.55
CA ASN A 525 -17.47 -8.18 3.25
C ASN A 525 -16.71 -7.24 4.20
N TRP A 526 -16.84 -5.97 3.93
CA TRP A 526 -16.40 -4.90 4.83
C TRP A 526 -17.42 -4.71 5.97
N ASN A 527 -16.93 -4.33 7.14
CA ASN A 527 -17.77 -4.01 8.28
C ASN A 527 -18.53 -2.71 8.06
N GLU A 528 -19.68 -2.54 8.70
CA GLU A 528 -20.50 -1.32 8.61
C GLU A 528 -19.69 -0.09 9.04
N GLY A 529 -19.87 1.01 8.31
CA GLY A 529 -19.20 2.28 8.57
C GLY A 529 -17.78 2.38 8.02
N THR A 530 -17.33 1.38 7.21
CA THR A 530 -16.07 1.50 6.47
C THR A 530 -16.28 2.18 5.11
N GLU A 531 -15.30 2.95 4.70
CA GLU A 531 -15.30 3.71 3.45
C GLU A 531 -15.38 2.83 2.18
N PHE A 532 -15.03 1.55 2.30
CA PHE A 532 -14.98 0.62 1.15
C PHE A 532 -16.25 -0.21 0.95
N LYS A 533 -17.12 -0.28 1.99
CA LYS A 533 -18.27 -1.18 2.00
C LYS A 533 -19.29 -0.87 0.90
N SER A 534 -19.64 0.39 0.72
CA SER A 534 -20.63 0.79 -0.27
C SER A 534 -20.25 0.37 -1.69
N LEU A 535 -18.94 0.39 -1.99
CA LEU A 535 -18.41 -0.02 -3.28
C LEU A 535 -18.52 -1.53 -3.46
N ARG A 536 -18.18 -2.31 -2.42
CA ARG A 536 -18.32 -3.78 -2.44
C ARG A 536 -19.78 -4.19 -2.56
N ASP A 537 -20.67 -3.59 -1.78
CA ASP A 537 -22.10 -3.89 -1.82
C ASP A 537 -22.67 -3.64 -3.22
N LYS A 538 -22.31 -2.54 -3.85
CA LYS A 538 -22.68 -2.23 -5.24
C LYS A 538 -22.12 -3.27 -6.22
N MET A 539 -20.85 -3.64 -6.10
CA MET A 539 -20.20 -4.65 -6.94
C MET A 539 -20.89 -6.00 -6.85
N MET A 540 -21.31 -6.40 -5.64
CA MET A 540 -21.96 -7.69 -5.37
C MET A 540 -23.48 -7.67 -5.59
N GLY A 541 -24.06 -6.54 -6.05
CA GLY A 541 -25.50 -6.40 -6.23
C GLY A 541 -26.31 -6.40 -4.93
N ILE A 542 -25.66 -6.13 -3.79
CA ILE A 542 -26.30 -6.00 -2.48
C ILE A 542 -26.83 -4.57 -2.40
N THR A 543 -28.04 -4.35 -2.87
CA THR A 543 -28.75 -3.07 -2.72
C THR A 543 -29.47 -3.04 -1.38
N LYS A 544 -29.24 -2.00 -0.57
CA LYS A 544 -30.12 -1.64 0.56
C LYS A 544 -31.28 -0.81 0.06
#